data_60d48aabd99cd87a2772bf935f123cf3
#
_entry.id   60d48aabd99cd87a2772bf935f123cf3
#
_cell.length_a   1.000
_cell.length_b   1.000
_cell.length_c   1.000
_cell.angle_alpha   90.00
_cell.angle_beta   90.00
_cell.angle_gamma   90.00
#
_symmetry.space_group_name_H-M   'P 1'
#
loop_
_entity.id
_entity.type
_entity.pdbx_description
1 polymer ?
#
loop_
_entity_poly.entity_id
_entity_poly.type
_entity_poly.pdbx_seq_one_letter_code
_entity_poly.pdbx_strand_id
1 'polypeptide(L)'
;QVVVDILSRFLFESEVIERSKDHTMLPDELKAIMLDAQKQTYGDGLDENVLHPYMWACKTHYYSAGLHFYNFPYAFGLLFGLGVYERYLEKGEAFLPEYDALLAATGLGDVKDVAARVGIDVTDVNFWRKSLSVVEKMIDEMEKLA
;
A
#
# COMPACT_ATOMS: atom_id res chain seq x y z
N GLN A 1 0.16 -8.31 -5.27
CA GLN A 1 1.23 -8.38 -4.27
C GLN A 1 1.40 -7.04 -3.53
N VAL A 2 1.70 -5.91 -4.23
CA VAL A 2 2.03 -4.63 -3.57
C VAL A 2 0.92 -4.12 -2.66
N VAL A 3 -0.34 -4.22 -3.04
CA VAL A 3 -1.46 -3.74 -2.22
C VAL A 3 -1.68 -4.66 -1.01
N VAL A 4 -1.87 -5.97 -1.24
CA VAL A 4 -2.28 -6.93 -0.20
C VAL A 4 -1.11 -7.28 0.74
N ASP A 5 0.05 -7.67 0.19
CA ASP A 5 1.21 -8.06 1.00
C ASP A 5 1.77 -6.88 1.82
N ILE A 6 1.80 -5.68 1.25
CA ILE A 6 2.23 -4.49 1.98
C ILE A 6 1.27 -4.14 3.11
N LEU A 7 -0.04 -4.30 2.91
CA LEU A 7 -1.02 -4.09 3.98
C LEU A 7 -0.82 -5.08 5.13
N SER A 8 -0.57 -6.37 4.82
CA SER A 8 -0.24 -7.38 5.83
C SER A 8 0.97 -6.97 6.68
N ARG A 9 2.02 -6.48 6.03
CA ARG A 9 3.24 -6.01 6.72
C ARG A 9 2.98 -4.77 7.58
N PHE A 10 2.16 -3.85 7.08
CA PHE A 10 1.79 -2.65 7.83
C PHE A 10 1.00 -2.99 9.09
N LEU A 11 0.02 -3.89 9.01
CA LEU A 11 -0.75 -4.35 10.16
C LEU A 11 0.14 -5.07 11.18
N PHE A 12 1.03 -5.97 10.71
CA PHE A 12 1.99 -6.64 11.57
C PHE A 12 2.88 -5.63 12.32
N GLU A 13 3.50 -4.71 11.61
CA GLU A 13 4.43 -3.73 12.20
C GLU A 13 3.72 -2.79 13.17
N SER A 14 2.51 -2.33 12.83
CA SER A 14 1.70 -1.49 13.70
C SER A 14 1.39 -2.18 15.03
N GLU A 15 0.96 -3.43 14.98
CA GLU A 15 0.60 -4.21 16.18
C GLU A 15 1.83 -4.54 17.03
N VAL A 16 2.95 -4.88 16.39
CA VAL A 16 4.21 -5.14 17.10
C VAL A 16 4.71 -3.87 17.81
N ILE A 17 4.72 -2.72 17.14
CA ILE A 17 5.15 -1.46 17.74
C ILE A 17 4.23 -1.08 18.92
N GLU A 18 2.92 -1.26 18.77
CA GLU A 18 1.99 -0.92 19.83
C GLU A 18 2.20 -1.80 21.07
N ARG A 19 2.23 -3.13 20.90
CA ARG A 19 2.41 -4.07 22.03
C ARG A 19 3.81 -4.00 22.65
N SER A 20 4.85 -3.65 21.86
CA SER A 20 6.21 -3.54 22.37
C SER A 20 6.39 -2.43 23.41
N LYS A 21 5.44 -1.50 23.54
CA LYS A 21 5.43 -0.48 24.61
C LYS A 21 5.20 -1.08 25.98
N ASP A 22 4.48 -2.20 26.06
CA ASP A 22 4.10 -2.83 27.32
C ASP A 22 5.11 -3.90 27.77
N HIS A 23 5.68 -4.67 26.81
CA HIS A 23 6.61 -5.76 27.11
C HIS A 23 7.47 -6.16 25.89
N THR A 24 8.53 -6.90 26.16
CA THR A 24 9.34 -7.53 25.10
C THR A 24 8.57 -8.70 24.49
N MET A 25 8.30 -8.63 23.19
CA MET A 25 7.52 -9.63 22.49
C MET A 25 8.29 -10.94 22.28
N LEU A 26 7.61 -12.06 22.55
CA LEU A 26 8.14 -13.40 22.32
C LEU A 26 7.89 -13.86 20.87
N PRO A 27 8.67 -14.81 20.35
CA PRO A 27 8.49 -15.32 18.98
C PRO A 27 7.08 -15.86 18.68
N ASP A 28 6.41 -16.46 19.66
CA ASP A 28 5.06 -17.00 19.46
C ASP A 28 4.00 -15.89 19.35
N GLU A 29 4.20 -14.77 20.03
CA GLU A 29 3.35 -13.59 19.86
C GLU A 29 3.54 -12.97 18.48
N LEU A 30 4.79 -12.84 18.01
CA LEU A 30 5.08 -12.34 16.66
C LEU A 30 4.48 -13.23 15.58
N LYS A 31 4.54 -14.57 15.74
CA LYS A 31 3.87 -15.51 14.84
C LYS A 31 2.36 -15.30 14.80
N ALA A 32 1.74 -15.16 15.97
CA ALA A 32 0.29 -14.96 16.06
C ALA A 32 -0.15 -13.67 15.36
N ILE A 33 0.57 -12.57 15.58
CA ILE A 33 0.30 -11.28 14.90
C ILE A 33 0.47 -11.42 13.38
N MET A 34 1.53 -12.11 12.93
CA MET A 34 1.76 -12.29 11.49
C MET A 34 0.67 -13.13 10.82
N LEU A 35 0.21 -14.20 11.47
CA LEU A 35 -0.90 -15.02 10.96
C LEU A 35 -2.20 -14.23 10.90
N ASP A 36 -2.48 -13.44 11.93
CA ASP A 36 -3.68 -12.59 11.98
C ASP A 36 -3.64 -11.52 10.89
N ALA A 37 -2.51 -10.84 10.70
CA ALA A 37 -2.31 -9.86 9.63
C ALA A 37 -2.53 -10.46 8.24
N GLN A 38 -2.05 -11.70 7.99
CA GLN A 38 -2.29 -12.41 6.74
C GLN A 38 -3.79 -12.71 6.54
N LYS A 39 -4.48 -13.24 7.56
CA LYS A 39 -5.92 -13.52 7.50
C LYS A 39 -6.74 -12.27 7.20
N GLN A 40 -6.42 -11.14 7.81
CA GLN A 40 -7.13 -9.88 7.59
C GLN A 40 -6.96 -9.33 6.16
N THR A 41 -5.87 -9.65 5.48
CA THR A 41 -5.50 -8.96 4.23
C THR A 41 -5.64 -9.81 2.98
N TYR A 42 -5.41 -11.12 3.07
CA TYR A 42 -5.46 -12.00 1.91
C TYR A 42 -6.83 -12.63 1.66
N GLY A 43 -7.76 -12.54 2.63
CA GLY A 43 -9.07 -13.17 2.51
C GLY A 43 -8.94 -14.65 2.18
N ASP A 44 -9.63 -15.09 1.13
CA ASP A 44 -9.60 -16.45 0.60
C ASP A 44 -8.50 -16.68 -0.47
N GLY A 45 -7.66 -15.68 -0.72
CA GLY A 45 -6.56 -15.77 -1.68
C GLY A 45 -5.38 -16.67 -1.24
N LEU A 46 -5.35 -17.06 0.04
CA LEU A 46 -4.40 -18.03 0.60
C LEU A 46 -5.14 -19.11 1.38
N ASP A 47 -4.64 -20.34 1.33
CA ASP A 47 -5.11 -21.40 2.22
C ASP A 47 -4.74 -21.05 3.68
N GLU A 48 -5.75 -20.84 4.52
CA GLU A 48 -5.58 -20.45 5.93
C GLU A 48 -4.82 -21.50 6.78
N ASN A 49 -4.75 -22.75 6.31
CA ASN A 49 -4.04 -23.82 7.00
C ASN A 49 -2.53 -23.83 6.71
N VAL A 50 -2.07 -23.06 5.71
CA VAL A 50 -0.66 -23.00 5.28
C VAL A 50 -0.09 -21.59 5.26
N LEU A 51 -0.64 -20.68 6.05
CA LEU A 51 -0.10 -19.35 6.25
C LEU A 51 1.31 -19.38 6.87
N HIS A 52 2.13 -18.38 6.58
CA HIS A 52 3.54 -18.38 6.96
C HIS A 52 3.79 -17.58 8.25
N PRO A 53 3.95 -18.24 9.42
CA PRO A 53 4.09 -17.54 10.70
C PRO A 53 5.39 -16.76 10.85
N TYR A 54 6.40 -17.05 10.03
CA TYR A 54 7.72 -16.40 10.05
C TYR A 54 7.97 -15.45 8.87
N MET A 55 6.93 -15.00 8.17
CA MET A 55 7.10 -14.07 7.04
C MET A 55 7.87 -12.80 7.45
N TRP A 56 7.72 -12.34 8.69
CA TRP A 56 8.46 -11.21 9.24
C TRP A 56 9.96 -11.47 9.38
N ALA A 57 10.38 -12.71 9.66
CA ALA A 57 11.77 -13.04 9.99
C ALA A 57 12.75 -12.82 8.83
N CYS A 58 12.27 -12.89 7.58
CA CYS A 58 13.10 -12.69 6.38
C CYS A 58 13.13 -11.22 5.89
N LYS A 59 12.50 -10.29 6.60
CA LYS A 59 12.40 -8.88 6.20
C LYS A 59 13.40 -8.03 6.99
N THR A 60 14.54 -7.76 6.38
CA THR A 60 15.68 -7.08 7.03
C THR A 60 15.34 -5.70 7.60
N HIS A 61 14.37 -4.98 7.00
CA HIS A 61 13.99 -3.65 7.48
C HIS A 61 13.32 -3.66 8.87
N TYR A 62 12.70 -4.74 9.31
CA TYR A 62 12.18 -4.85 10.68
C TYR A 62 13.28 -4.86 11.76
N TYR A 63 14.51 -5.16 11.37
CA TYR A 63 15.68 -5.18 12.27
C TYR A 63 16.50 -3.88 12.21
N SER A 64 16.04 -2.89 11.45
CA SER A 64 16.71 -1.60 11.28
C SER A 64 16.02 -0.53 12.11
N ALA A 65 16.63 -0.11 13.21
CA ALA A 65 16.04 0.85 14.15
C ALA A 65 15.65 2.22 13.54
N GLY A 66 16.15 2.57 12.37
CA GLY A 66 15.82 3.82 11.67
C GLY A 66 14.79 3.66 10.54
N LEU A 67 14.25 2.46 10.31
CA LEU A 67 13.35 2.17 9.18
C LEU A 67 12.01 1.64 9.69
N HIS A 68 11.16 2.54 10.16
CA HIS A 68 9.79 2.18 10.52
C HIS A 68 8.87 2.32 9.32
N PHE A 69 7.92 1.37 9.17
CA PHE A 69 6.92 1.37 8.09
C PHE A 69 7.52 1.50 6.68
N TYR A 70 8.68 0.91 6.46
CA TYR A 70 9.44 1.02 5.20
C TYR A 70 8.62 0.64 3.95
N ASN A 71 7.67 -0.27 4.10
CA ASN A 71 6.94 -0.83 2.96
C ASN A 71 5.76 0.00 2.48
N PHE A 72 5.15 0.85 3.32
CA PHE A 72 3.94 1.57 2.93
C PHE A 72 4.12 2.46 1.67
N PRO A 73 5.29 3.09 1.40
CA PRO A 73 5.47 3.91 0.21
C PRO A 73 5.29 3.15 -1.11
N TYR A 74 5.47 1.84 -1.13
CA TYR A 74 5.25 1.02 -2.32
C TYR A 74 3.77 0.95 -2.69
N ALA A 75 2.90 0.70 -1.71
CA ALA A 75 1.45 0.71 -1.92
C ALA A 75 0.95 2.12 -2.25
N PHE A 76 1.46 3.13 -1.53
CA PHE A 76 1.17 4.52 -1.81
C PHE A 76 1.53 4.90 -3.25
N GLY A 77 2.76 4.63 -3.68
CA GLY A 77 3.25 4.99 -5.02
C GLY A 77 2.48 4.29 -6.12
N LEU A 78 2.18 2.98 -5.97
CA LEU A 78 1.36 2.25 -6.93
C LEU A 78 -0.04 2.87 -7.06
N LEU A 79 -0.74 3.04 -5.94
CA LEU A 79 -2.10 3.56 -5.95
C LEU A 79 -2.16 5.03 -6.38
N PHE A 80 -1.16 5.84 -5.99
CA PHE A 80 -1.06 7.21 -6.47
C PHE A 80 -0.88 7.26 -7.99
N GLY A 81 0.03 6.45 -8.53
CA GLY A 81 0.24 6.36 -9.98
C GLY A 81 -1.02 5.91 -10.73
N LEU A 82 -1.76 4.94 -10.20
CA LEU A 82 -3.04 4.50 -10.78
C LEU A 82 -4.11 5.60 -10.71
N GLY A 83 -4.16 6.37 -9.63
CA GLY A 83 -5.07 7.52 -9.51
C GLY A 83 -4.73 8.65 -10.50
N VAL A 84 -3.45 8.89 -10.75
CA VAL A 84 -2.98 9.81 -11.79
C VAL A 84 -3.36 9.29 -13.18
N TYR A 85 -3.19 7.98 -13.43
CA TYR A 85 -3.59 7.34 -14.67
C TYR A 85 -5.10 7.40 -14.90
N GLU A 86 -5.93 7.21 -13.87
CA GLU A 86 -7.38 7.37 -13.97
C GLU A 86 -7.77 8.79 -14.42
N ARG A 87 -7.10 9.81 -13.93
CA ARG A 87 -7.30 11.19 -14.41
C ARG A 87 -6.94 11.37 -15.87
N TYR A 88 -5.89 10.69 -16.34
CA TYR A 88 -5.55 10.68 -17.77
C TYR A 88 -6.67 9.99 -18.58
N LEU A 89 -7.22 8.89 -18.10
CA LEU A 89 -8.34 8.23 -18.77
C LEU A 89 -9.60 9.12 -18.85
N GLU A 90 -9.84 9.94 -17.80
CA GLU A 90 -10.97 10.88 -17.76
C GLU A 90 -10.77 12.07 -18.72
N LYS A 91 -9.57 12.64 -18.79
CA LYS A 91 -9.28 13.91 -19.48
C LYS A 91 -8.58 13.76 -20.83
N GLY A 92 -7.99 12.59 -21.10
CA GLY A 92 -7.16 12.35 -22.29
C GLY A 92 -5.92 13.24 -22.32
N GLU A 93 -5.50 13.66 -23.51
CA GLU A 93 -4.31 14.49 -23.70
C GLU A 93 -4.37 15.85 -23.01
N ALA A 94 -5.56 16.36 -22.69
CA ALA A 94 -5.71 17.60 -21.95
C ALA A 94 -5.12 17.54 -20.53
N PHE A 95 -4.88 16.33 -19.99
CA PHE A 95 -4.22 16.12 -18.71
C PHE A 95 -2.69 16.25 -18.75
N LEU A 96 -2.06 16.09 -19.92
CA LEU A 96 -0.60 16.04 -20.03
C LEU A 96 0.11 17.26 -19.42
N PRO A 97 -0.35 18.52 -19.60
CA PRO A 97 0.28 19.66 -18.94
C PRO A 97 0.20 19.63 -17.40
N GLU A 98 -0.91 19.07 -16.84
CA GLU A 98 -1.05 18.87 -15.40
C GLU A 98 -0.07 17.80 -14.90
N TYR A 99 0.08 16.71 -15.66
CA TYR A 99 1.03 15.64 -15.36
C TYR A 99 2.48 16.13 -15.38
N ASP A 100 2.87 16.90 -16.40
CA ASP A 100 4.21 17.50 -16.48
C ASP A 100 4.47 18.43 -15.30
N ALA A 101 3.48 19.24 -14.90
CA ALA A 101 3.57 20.11 -13.74
C ALA A 101 3.72 19.32 -12.42
N LEU A 102 3.03 18.16 -12.30
CA LEU A 102 3.17 17.26 -11.16
C LEU A 102 4.60 16.70 -11.08
N LEU A 103 5.12 16.19 -12.20
CA LEU A 103 6.49 15.67 -12.25
C LEU A 103 7.53 16.74 -11.93
N ALA A 104 7.39 17.94 -12.48
CA ALA A 104 8.29 19.05 -12.23
C ALA A 104 8.27 19.53 -10.77
N ALA A 105 7.15 19.32 -10.05
CA ALA A 105 7.00 19.67 -8.64
C ALA A 105 7.51 18.59 -7.68
N THR A 106 7.82 17.38 -8.18
CA THR A 106 8.30 16.27 -7.36
C THR A 106 9.60 16.65 -6.65
N GLY A 107 9.63 16.45 -5.32
CA GLY A 107 10.77 16.81 -4.48
C GLY A 107 10.82 18.28 -4.03
N LEU A 108 9.88 19.13 -4.47
CA LEU A 108 9.82 20.56 -4.08
C LEU A 108 8.91 20.84 -2.86
N GLY A 109 8.35 19.80 -2.25
CA GLY A 109 7.46 19.94 -1.10
C GLY A 109 6.89 18.60 -0.66
N ASP A 110 6.02 18.65 0.34
CA ASP A 110 5.31 17.48 0.82
C ASP A 110 4.36 16.93 -0.24
N VAL A 111 4.14 15.61 -0.21
CA VAL A 111 3.28 14.90 -1.17
C VAL A 111 1.90 15.54 -1.29
N LYS A 112 1.30 15.96 -0.17
CA LYS A 112 -0.01 16.62 -0.14
C LYS A 112 0.01 17.91 -0.95
N ASP A 113 1.03 18.75 -0.75
CA ASP A 113 1.13 20.07 -1.39
C ASP A 113 1.47 19.95 -2.88
N VAL A 114 2.32 19.00 -3.22
CA VAL A 114 2.69 18.70 -4.62
C VAL A 114 1.48 18.18 -5.40
N ALA A 115 0.74 17.23 -4.83
CA ALA A 115 -0.46 16.65 -5.45
C ALA A 115 -1.59 17.71 -5.60
N ALA A 116 -1.75 18.59 -4.61
CA ALA A 116 -2.76 19.64 -4.64
C ALA A 116 -2.56 20.63 -5.80
N ARG A 117 -1.33 20.84 -6.28
CA ARG A 117 -1.04 21.74 -7.43
C ARG A 117 -1.75 21.30 -8.71
N VAL A 118 -2.02 20.00 -8.85
CA VAL A 118 -2.74 19.42 -10.00
C VAL A 118 -4.15 18.97 -9.61
N GLY A 119 -4.68 19.50 -8.50
CA GLY A 119 -6.03 19.22 -8.04
C GLY A 119 -6.24 17.79 -7.53
N ILE A 120 -5.19 17.14 -7.02
CA ILE A 120 -5.27 15.83 -6.36
C ILE A 120 -5.24 16.05 -4.85
N ASP A 121 -6.29 15.61 -4.16
CA ASP A 121 -6.31 15.55 -2.69
C ASP A 121 -6.01 14.12 -2.22
N VAL A 122 -4.79 13.91 -1.74
CA VAL A 122 -4.36 12.60 -1.21
C VAL A 122 -4.99 12.26 0.15
N THR A 123 -5.71 13.20 0.76
CA THR A 123 -6.46 12.96 2.00
C THR A 123 -7.91 12.54 1.74
N ASP A 124 -8.39 12.70 0.50
CA ASP A 124 -9.71 12.23 0.09
C ASP A 124 -9.69 10.74 -0.23
N VAL A 125 -10.44 9.96 0.54
CA VAL A 125 -10.58 8.51 0.35
C VAL A 125 -11.11 8.15 -1.06
N ASN A 126 -11.86 9.03 -1.70
CA ASN A 126 -12.41 8.77 -3.03
C ASN A 126 -11.32 8.76 -4.12
N PHE A 127 -10.24 9.52 -3.95
CA PHE A 127 -9.08 9.41 -4.82
C PHE A 127 -8.51 7.98 -4.82
N TRP A 128 -8.35 7.39 -3.65
CA TRP A 128 -7.82 6.03 -3.50
C TRP A 128 -8.80 4.95 -3.97
N ARG A 129 -10.10 5.17 -3.79
CA ARG A 129 -11.12 4.26 -4.35
C ARG A 129 -11.08 4.24 -5.87
N LYS A 130 -10.91 5.38 -6.52
CA LYS A 130 -10.72 5.45 -7.98
C LYS A 130 -9.45 4.71 -8.41
N SER A 131 -8.35 4.83 -7.67
CA SER A 131 -7.13 4.07 -7.93
C SER A 131 -7.35 2.56 -7.86
N LEU A 132 -8.10 2.10 -6.85
CA LEU A 132 -8.45 0.67 -6.69
C LEU A 132 -9.39 0.19 -7.81
N SER A 133 -10.30 1.04 -8.31
CA SER A 133 -11.17 0.66 -9.43
C SER A 133 -10.41 0.35 -10.72
N VAL A 134 -9.21 0.90 -10.90
CA VAL A 134 -8.35 0.53 -12.03
C VAL A 134 -7.84 -0.90 -11.86
N VAL A 135 -7.47 -1.29 -10.64
CA VAL A 135 -7.06 -2.68 -10.34
C VAL A 135 -8.23 -3.65 -10.55
N GLU A 136 -9.43 -3.27 -10.08
CA GLU A 136 -10.66 -4.06 -10.25
C GLU A 136 -10.94 -4.31 -11.74
N LYS A 137 -10.90 -3.28 -12.57
CA LYS A 137 -11.06 -3.43 -14.04
C LYS A 137 -10.02 -4.39 -14.65
N MET A 138 -8.75 -4.34 -14.20
CA MET A 138 -7.73 -5.26 -14.67
C MET A 138 -8.01 -6.72 -14.28
N ILE A 139 -8.57 -6.94 -13.07
CA ILE A 139 -9.00 -8.27 -12.61
C ILE A 139 -10.17 -8.76 -13.46
N ASP A 140 -11.19 -7.92 -13.67
CA ASP A 140 -12.35 -8.26 -14.51
C ASP A 140 -11.95 -8.63 -15.94
N GLU A 141 -10.93 -7.96 -16.49
CA GLU A 141 -10.40 -8.28 -17.82
C GLU A 141 -9.68 -9.63 -17.81
N MET A 142 -8.90 -9.92 -16.78
CA MET A 142 -8.18 -11.18 -16.63
C MET A 142 -9.19 -12.35 -16.49
N GLU A 143 -10.23 -12.19 -15.71
CA GLU A 143 -11.27 -13.21 -15.51
C GLU A 143 -12.02 -13.57 -16.81
N LYS A 144 -12.15 -12.62 -17.75
CA LYS A 144 -12.74 -12.89 -19.07
C LYS A 144 -11.86 -13.73 -19.99
N LEU A 145 -10.57 -13.84 -19.64
CA LEU A 145 -9.58 -14.60 -20.42
C LEU A 145 -9.31 -16.00 -19.84
N ALA A 146 -9.81 -16.29 -18.64
CA ALA A 146 -9.67 -17.55 -17.95
C ALA A 146 -10.83 -18.51 -18.28
#